data_c83b31bd8ad85e15fb0324144127f216
#
_entry.id   c83b31bd8ad85e15fb0324144127f216
#
_cell.length_a   1.000
_cell.length_b   1.000
_cell.length_c   1.000
_cell.angle_alpha   90.00
_cell.angle_beta   90.00
_cell.angle_gamma   90.00
#
_symmetry.space_group_name_H-M   'P 1'
#
loop_
_entity.id
_entity.type
_entity.pdbx_description
1 polymer ?
#
loop_
_entity_poly.entity_id
_entity_poly.type
_entity_poly.pdbx_seq_one_letter_code
_entity_poly.pdbx_strand_id
1 'polypeptide(L)'
;QRFGAGGLATVAQSGIDLALWDLKGKLMDQPVYSLIGGPCREKALCYVTSDDLDWSIELGFKHFKVSNPAHYDMGIDGLNLVEEKIASAREIVGNNSELMYNPVMSFNVEFAIRMAERLKPYGLRWLEEPLIPTDLEGHIELRKAINWVPLATGEDHHGRWTFRQLVENRAVDVLQPDLKWCGGLSEALKIYAIGEAAGIITIPHAAAASPWGQHFAISMPESPMAEFWMGSDPGIPLEELCPIPGMPMPKDGYIKPSDAPGFGMEIKEEWIIPWDHSDASNNTGKR
;
A
#
# COMPACT_ATOMS: atom_id res chain seq x y z
N GLN A 1 14.42 17.31 13.05
CA GLN A 1 14.70 15.85 13.14
C GLN A 1 16.18 15.63 13.49
N ARG A 2 16.47 15.56 14.81
CA ARG A 2 17.85 15.43 15.33
C ARG A 2 18.45 14.06 15.05
N PHE A 3 17.60 13.03 14.83
CA PHE A 3 18.00 11.61 14.74
C PHE A 3 17.77 11.00 13.35
N GLY A 4 17.64 11.83 12.32
CA GLY A 4 17.34 11.41 10.98
C GLY A 4 15.83 11.21 10.72
N ALA A 5 15.49 10.98 9.46
CA ALA A 5 14.15 10.60 9.00
C ALA A 5 14.26 9.20 8.42
N GLY A 6 13.56 8.24 8.99
CA GLY A 6 13.53 6.88 8.48
C GLY A 6 13.47 5.81 9.56
N GLY A 7 13.25 4.59 9.14
CA GLY A 7 13.21 3.41 9.98
C GLY A 7 12.19 3.50 11.13
N LEU A 8 12.46 2.77 12.20
CA LEU A 8 11.55 2.62 13.35
C LEU A 8 11.11 3.94 13.98
N ALA A 9 11.98 4.99 13.95
CA ALA A 9 11.61 6.31 14.48
C ALA A 9 10.46 6.95 13.69
N THR A 10 10.46 6.81 12.37
CA THR A 10 9.38 7.33 11.52
C THR A 10 8.12 6.48 11.65
N VAL A 11 8.24 5.17 11.80
CA VAL A 11 7.12 4.28 12.08
C VAL A 11 6.43 4.67 13.40
N ALA A 12 7.19 4.89 14.47
CA ALA A 12 6.66 5.35 15.75
C ALA A 12 5.99 6.74 15.64
N GLN A 13 6.59 7.66 14.88
CA GLN A 13 6.00 8.96 14.57
C GLN A 13 4.67 8.84 13.83
N SER A 14 4.56 7.88 12.89
CA SER A 14 3.32 7.62 12.16
C SER A 14 2.18 7.26 13.09
N GLY A 15 2.41 6.36 14.05
CA GLY A 15 1.39 5.97 15.03
C GLY A 15 0.91 7.16 15.87
N ILE A 16 1.82 8.05 16.29
CA ILE A 16 1.46 9.26 17.04
C ILE A 16 0.65 10.22 16.17
N ASP A 17 1.06 10.45 14.92
CA ASP A 17 0.36 11.34 14.00
C ASP A 17 -1.07 10.84 13.71
N LEU A 18 -1.23 9.55 13.45
CA LEU A 18 -2.55 8.94 13.22
C LEU A 18 -3.45 9.05 14.46
N ALA A 19 -2.92 8.81 15.65
CA ALA A 19 -3.67 8.98 16.90
C ALA A 19 -4.12 10.44 17.13
N LEU A 20 -3.28 11.41 16.78
CA LEU A 20 -3.62 12.83 16.88
C LEU A 20 -4.68 13.26 15.86
N TRP A 21 -4.68 12.68 14.66
CA TRP A 21 -5.75 12.92 13.68
C TRP A 21 -7.08 12.31 14.13
N ASP A 22 -7.06 11.09 14.71
CA ASP A 22 -8.25 10.48 15.29
C ASP A 22 -8.83 11.33 16.42
N LEU A 23 -7.98 11.73 17.37
CA LEU A 23 -8.34 12.61 18.48
C LEU A 23 -8.92 13.93 17.96
N LYS A 24 -8.30 14.56 16.98
CA LYS A 24 -8.79 15.81 16.38
C LYS A 24 -10.17 15.62 15.78
N GLY A 25 -10.39 14.54 15.02
CA GLY A 25 -11.69 14.23 14.46
C GLY A 25 -12.76 14.04 15.53
N LYS A 26 -12.46 13.29 16.60
CA LYS A 26 -13.35 13.08 17.74
C LYS A 26 -13.69 14.37 18.50
N LEU A 27 -12.70 15.23 18.74
CA LEU A 27 -12.91 16.53 19.38
C LEU A 27 -13.74 17.49 18.55
N MET A 28 -13.68 17.41 17.23
CA MET A 28 -14.43 18.26 16.30
C MET A 28 -15.76 17.64 15.86
N ASP A 29 -16.07 16.43 16.32
CA ASP A 29 -17.23 15.63 15.92
C ASP A 29 -17.30 15.49 14.38
N GLN A 30 -16.15 15.20 13.75
CA GLN A 30 -16.00 15.07 12.31
C GLN A 30 -15.17 13.85 11.93
N PRO A 31 -15.51 13.12 10.86
CA PRO A 31 -14.63 12.12 10.30
C PRO A 31 -13.37 12.78 9.73
N VAL A 32 -12.23 12.08 9.82
CA VAL A 32 -10.94 12.64 9.36
C VAL A 32 -10.97 13.02 7.89
N TYR A 33 -11.65 12.29 7.03
CA TYR A 33 -11.74 12.64 5.61
C TYR A 33 -12.30 14.05 5.39
N SER A 34 -13.27 14.52 6.21
CA SER A 34 -13.79 15.89 6.12
C SER A 34 -12.76 16.94 6.54
N LEU A 35 -11.88 16.59 7.50
CA LEU A 35 -10.83 17.51 7.99
C LEU A 35 -9.68 17.68 7.00
N ILE A 36 -9.54 16.79 6.04
CA ILE A 36 -8.49 16.82 5.01
C ILE A 36 -9.01 17.21 3.61
N GLY A 37 -10.26 17.70 3.54
CA GLY A 37 -10.85 18.26 2.32
C GLY A 37 -11.73 17.31 1.51
N GLY A 38 -11.98 16.10 2.00
CA GLY A 38 -12.87 15.14 1.34
C GLY A 38 -14.35 15.24 1.78
N PRO A 39 -15.19 14.30 1.30
CA PRO A 39 -14.86 13.31 0.32
C PRO A 39 -14.89 13.88 -1.12
N CYS A 40 -14.00 13.42 -2.00
CA CYS A 40 -14.03 13.74 -3.43
C CYS A 40 -14.80 12.70 -4.26
N ARG A 41 -15.18 11.57 -3.65
CA ARG A 41 -15.98 10.50 -4.25
C ARG A 41 -16.84 9.82 -3.18
N GLU A 42 -17.89 9.14 -3.61
CA GLU A 42 -18.80 8.44 -2.68
C GLU A 42 -18.15 7.18 -2.08
N LYS A 43 -17.40 6.43 -2.88
CA LYS A 43 -16.66 5.22 -2.50
C LYS A 43 -15.38 5.11 -3.33
N ALA A 44 -14.34 4.51 -2.76
CA ALA A 44 -13.08 4.27 -3.47
C ALA A 44 -13.10 2.86 -4.10
N LEU A 45 -12.62 2.75 -5.34
CA LEU A 45 -12.41 1.49 -6.01
C LEU A 45 -11.28 0.73 -5.32
N CYS A 46 -11.46 -0.57 -5.07
CA CYS A 46 -10.42 -1.42 -4.50
C CYS A 46 -9.76 -2.30 -5.55
N TYR A 47 -8.47 -2.55 -5.38
CA TYR A 47 -7.83 -3.75 -5.87
C TYR A 47 -7.42 -4.64 -4.72
N VAL A 48 -7.34 -5.95 -4.97
CA VAL A 48 -6.99 -6.91 -3.95
C VAL A 48 -5.60 -7.50 -4.21
N THR A 49 -4.80 -7.59 -3.15
CA THR A 49 -3.54 -8.34 -3.14
C THR A 49 -3.83 -9.74 -2.64
N SER A 50 -3.77 -10.72 -3.56
CA SER A 50 -4.10 -12.13 -3.30
C SER A 50 -3.55 -13.03 -4.38
N ASP A 51 -3.19 -14.26 -4.01
CA ASP A 51 -2.93 -15.34 -4.96
C ASP A 51 -4.16 -16.24 -5.16
N ASP A 52 -5.18 -16.16 -4.29
CA ASP A 52 -6.48 -16.80 -4.47
C ASP A 52 -7.41 -15.86 -5.26
N LEU A 53 -7.29 -15.93 -6.58
CA LEU A 53 -8.01 -15.04 -7.50
C LEU A 53 -9.50 -15.40 -7.60
N ASP A 54 -9.84 -16.70 -7.54
CA ASP A 54 -11.23 -17.15 -7.63
C ASP A 54 -12.03 -16.66 -6.42
N TRP A 55 -11.49 -16.78 -5.21
CA TRP A 55 -12.11 -16.23 -4.00
C TRP A 55 -12.21 -14.71 -4.05
N SER A 56 -11.18 -14.05 -4.56
CA SER A 56 -11.19 -12.60 -4.72
C SER A 56 -12.27 -12.13 -5.69
N ILE A 57 -12.52 -12.86 -6.77
CA ILE A 57 -13.60 -12.61 -7.74
C ILE A 57 -14.97 -12.84 -7.08
N GLU A 58 -15.14 -13.89 -6.31
CA GLU A 58 -16.38 -14.22 -5.58
C GLU A 58 -16.75 -13.10 -4.60
N LEU A 59 -15.76 -12.48 -3.94
CA LEU A 59 -15.94 -11.30 -3.07
C LEU A 59 -16.23 -10.00 -3.85
N GLY A 60 -16.25 -10.03 -5.17
CA GLY A 60 -16.61 -8.91 -6.04
C GLY A 60 -15.47 -7.99 -6.44
N PHE A 61 -14.20 -8.34 -6.16
CA PHE A 61 -13.06 -7.59 -6.67
C PHE A 61 -12.91 -7.76 -8.19
N LYS A 62 -12.40 -6.71 -8.84
CA LYS A 62 -12.24 -6.64 -10.30
C LYS A 62 -10.82 -6.29 -10.72
N HIS A 63 -9.97 -5.95 -9.78
CA HIS A 63 -8.57 -5.58 -10.00
C HIS A 63 -7.70 -6.30 -8.99
N PHE A 64 -6.56 -6.84 -9.41
CA PHE A 64 -5.81 -7.84 -8.67
C PHE A 64 -4.32 -7.55 -8.69
N LYS A 65 -3.67 -7.77 -7.56
CA LYS A 65 -2.22 -7.78 -7.42
C LYS A 65 -1.78 -9.14 -6.91
N VAL A 66 -0.84 -9.78 -7.60
CA VAL A 66 -0.32 -11.11 -7.25
C VAL A 66 1.09 -11.01 -6.68
N SER A 67 1.43 -11.99 -5.83
CA SER A 67 2.72 -12.09 -5.16
C SER A 67 3.80 -12.66 -6.07
N ASN A 68 5.06 -12.56 -5.63
CA ASN A 68 6.23 -13.02 -6.35
C ASN A 68 6.70 -14.41 -5.89
N PRO A 69 6.88 -15.38 -6.82
CA PRO A 69 7.42 -16.71 -6.50
C PRO A 69 8.95 -16.80 -6.66
N ALA A 70 9.66 -15.74 -7.10
CA ALA A 70 11.04 -15.86 -7.54
C ALA A 70 11.96 -14.78 -6.97
N HIS A 71 13.26 -15.08 -7.00
CA HIS A 71 14.34 -14.14 -6.68
C HIS A 71 15.31 -14.07 -7.89
N TYR A 72 16.04 -12.97 -8.05
CA TYR A 72 16.89 -12.74 -9.22
C TYR A 72 18.00 -13.80 -9.39
N ASP A 73 18.45 -14.43 -8.30
CA ASP A 73 19.49 -15.47 -8.35
C ASP A 73 19.01 -16.80 -8.93
N MET A 74 17.70 -16.99 -9.09
CA MET A 74 17.12 -18.15 -9.77
C MET A 74 17.32 -18.10 -11.30
N GLY A 75 17.76 -16.99 -11.84
CA GLY A 75 18.07 -16.84 -13.27
C GLY A 75 16.88 -17.18 -14.18
N ILE A 76 17.10 -18.07 -15.16
CA ILE A 76 16.06 -18.43 -16.14
C ILE A 76 14.84 -19.14 -15.50
N ASP A 77 15.07 -19.95 -14.46
CA ASP A 77 14.00 -20.69 -13.78
C ASP A 77 13.07 -19.72 -13.03
N GLY A 78 13.63 -18.69 -12.40
CA GLY A 78 12.83 -17.62 -11.79
C GLY A 78 12.01 -16.84 -12.81
N LEU A 79 12.58 -16.54 -13.99
CA LEU A 79 11.85 -15.90 -15.08
C LEU A 79 10.66 -16.76 -15.56
N ASN A 80 10.87 -18.08 -15.69
CA ASN A 80 9.82 -19.00 -16.12
C ASN A 80 8.69 -19.08 -15.10
N LEU A 81 9.02 -19.22 -13.80
CA LEU A 81 8.04 -19.29 -12.72
C LEU A 81 7.14 -18.05 -12.65
N VAL A 82 7.72 -16.86 -12.76
CA VAL A 82 6.93 -15.62 -12.74
C VAL A 82 6.04 -15.51 -13.97
N GLU A 83 6.58 -15.78 -15.16
CA GLU A 83 5.82 -15.70 -16.40
C GLU A 83 4.62 -16.66 -16.38
N GLU A 84 4.83 -17.92 -15.92
CA GLU A 84 3.76 -18.92 -15.77
C GLU A 84 2.69 -18.44 -14.80
N LYS A 85 3.08 -17.89 -13.64
CA LYS A 85 2.15 -17.35 -12.64
C LYS A 85 1.32 -16.18 -13.21
N ILE A 86 1.97 -15.23 -13.88
CA ILE A 86 1.29 -14.06 -14.45
C ILE A 86 0.37 -14.47 -15.62
N ALA A 87 0.79 -15.43 -16.45
CA ALA A 87 -0.05 -15.97 -17.52
C ALA A 87 -1.31 -16.61 -16.96
N SER A 88 -1.18 -17.47 -15.95
CA SER A 88 -2.30 -18.10 -15.27
C SER A 88 -3.22 -17.07 -14.60
N ALA A 89 -2.66 -16.09 -13.90
CA ALA A 89 -3.43 -15.03 -13.28
C ALA A 89 -4.23 -14.23 -14.33
N ARG A 90 -3.62 -13.87 -15.46
CA ARG A 90 -4.28 -13.14 -16.54
C ARG A 90 -5.40 -13.97 -17.17
N GLU A 91 -5.24 -15.27 -17.31
CA GLU A 91 -6.29 -16.18 -17.81
C GLU A 91 -7.51 -16.18 -16.87
N ILE A 92 -7.28 -16.27 -15.56
CA ILE A 92 -8.35 -16.27 -14.53
C ILE A 92 -9.08 -14.94 -14.51
N VAL A 93 -8.37 -13.81 -14.41
CA VAL A 93 -9.01 -12.49 -14.21
C VAL A 93 -9.54 -11.87 -15.51
N GLY A 94 -9.11 -12.37 -16.66
CA GLY A 94 -9.50 -11.86 -17.99
C GLY A 94 -8.88 -10.50 -18.34
N ASN A 95 -9.10 -10.07 -19.59
CA ASN A 95 -8.47 -8.86 -20.15
C ASN A 95 -9.11 -7.54 -19.71
N ASN A 96 -10.28 -7.58 -19.07
CA ASN A 96 -10.99 -6.38 -18.60
C ASN A 96 -10.64 -6.00 -17.16
N SER A 97 -9.77 -6.77 -16.53
CA SER A 97 -9.29 -6.52 -15.15
C SER A 97 -7.88 -5.93 -15.16
N GLU A 98 -7.63 -4.97 -14.27
CA GLU A 98 -6.27 -4.53 -14.01
C GLU A 98 -5.54 -5.64 -13.24
N LEU A 99 -4.35 -5.99 -13.69
CA LEU A 99 -3.47 -6.95 -13.03
C LEU A 99 -2.16 -6.27 -12.69
N MET A 100 -1.78 -6.32 -11.43
CA MET A 100 -0.53 -5.79 -10.90
C MET A 100 0.35 -6.93 -10.40
N TYR A 101 1.64 -6.69 -10.38
CA TYR A 101 2.61 -7.66 -9.89
C TYR A 101 3.62 -7.00 -8.95
N ASN A 102 3.81 -7.59 -7.76
CA ASN A 102 4.77 -7.12 -6.77
C ASN A 102 5.90 -8.14 -6.56
N PRO A 103 7.11 -7.87 -7.06
CA PRO A 103 8.33 -8.62 -6.75
C PRO A 103 8.81 -8.53 -5.29
N VAL A 104 8.33 -7.60 -4.49
CA VAL A 104 8.74 -7.41 -3.09
C VAL A 104 10.27 -7.32 -2.97
N MET A 105 10.88 -6.39 -3.70
CA MET A 105 12.33 -6.09 -3.66
C MET A 105 13.25 -7.27 -4.02
N SER A 106 12.71 -8.31 -4.66
CA SER A 106 13.46 -9.55 -4.94
C SER A 106 14.29 -9.51 -6.22
N PHE A 107 14.30 -8.38 -6.95
CA PHE A 107 15.00 -8.26 -8.22
C PHE A 107 16.20 -7.33 -8.12
N ASN A 108 17.13 -7.50 -9.05
CA ASN A 108 18.08 -6.48 -9.45
C ASN A 108 17.66 -5.86 -10.79
N VAL A 109 18.34 -4.80 -11.24
CA VAL A 109 17.94 -4.06 -12.45
C VAL A 109 17.93 -4.97 -13.70
N GLU A 110 18.96 -5.79 -13.89
CA GLU A 110 19.07 -6.72 -15.04
C GLU A 110 17.90 -7.69 -15.09
N PHE A 111 17.63 -8.37 -13.97
CA PHE A 111 16.55 -9.33 -13.89
C PHE A 111 15.17 -8.67 -14.05
N ALA A 112 14.97 -7.48 -13.46
CA ALA A 112 13.73 -6.72 -13.60
C ALA A 112 13.45 -6.31 -15.06
N ILE A 113 14.46 -5.91 -15.81
CA ILE A 113 14.33 -5.59 -17.25
C ILE A 113 13.90 -6.84 -18.04
N ARG A 114 14.61 -7.95 -17.87
CA ARG A 114 14.28 -9.22 -18.55
C ARG A 114 12.89 -9.72 -18.20
N MET A 115 12.51 -9.60 -16.92
CA MET A 115 11.18 -9.97 -16.46
C MET A 115 10.12 -9.09 -17.12
N ALA A 116 10.27 -7.77 -17.07
CA ALA A 116 9.32 -6.86 -17.68
C ALA A 116 9.11 -7.15 -19.18
N GLU A 117 10.18 -7.45 -19.94
CA GLU A 117 10.06 -7.84 -21.35
C GLU A 117 9.21 -9.10 -21.54
N ARG A 118 9.39 -10.12 -20.71
CA ARG A 118 8.57 -11.33 -20.76
C ARG A 118 7.10 -11.08 -20.39
N LEU A 119 6.87 -10.18 -19.42
CA LEU A 119 5.53 -9.88 -18.93
C LEU A 119 4.75 -8.90 -19.81
N LYS A 120 5.38 -8.32 -20.83
CA LYS A 120 4.76 -7.36 -21.74
C LYS A 120 3.43 -7.84 -22.38
N PRO A 121 3.31 -9.11 -22.82
CA PRO A 121 2.05 -9.61 -23.41
C PRO A 121 0.86 -9.64 -22.45
N TYR A 122 1.10 -9.64 -21.15
CA TYR A 122 0.06 -9.79 -20.12
C TYR A 122 -0.54 -8.45 -19.68
N GLY A 123 -0.04 -7.30 -20.16
CA GLY A 123 -0.63 -5.99 -19.94
C GLY A 123 -0.77 -5.62 -18.47
N LEU A 124 0.34 -5.66 -17.72
CA LEU A 124 0.35 -5.26 -16.31
C LEU A 124 0.00 -3.79 -16.15
N ARG A 125 -0.82 -3.46 -15.15
CA ARG A 125 -1.14 -2.08 -14.76
C ARG A 125 0.08 -1.37 -14.18
N TRP A 126 0.88 -2.07 -13.35
CA TRP A 126 2.21 -1.67 -12.91
C TRP A 126 3.03 -2.86 -12.41
N LEU A 127 4.35 -2.66 -12.39
CA LEU A 127 5.33 -3.48 -11.69
C LEU A 127 5.67 -2.76 -10.38
N GLU A 128 5.41 -3.40 -9.21
CA GLU A 128 5.57 -2.82 -7.89
C GLU A 128 6.85 -3.30 -7.23
N GLU A 129 7.59 -2.40 -6.61
CA GLU A 129 8.79 -2.68 -5.80
C GLU A 129 9.76 -3.75 -6.35
N PRO A 130 10.19 -3.62 -7.62
CA PRO A 130 11.13 -4.59 -8.16
C PRO A 130 12.50 -4.54 -7.46
N LEU A 131 12.91 -3.37 -6.96
CA LEU A 131 14.21 -3.10 -6.35
C LEU A 131 14.06 -2.64 -4.90
N ILE A 132 15.14 -2.73 -4.13
CA ILE A 132 15.18 -2.22 -2.76
C ILE A 132 14.96 -0.70 -2.71
N PRO A 133 14.33 -0.15 -1.64
CA PRO A 133 13.97 1.28 -1.56
C PRO A 133 15.15 2.24 -1.63
N THR A 134 16.34 1.79 -1.25
CA THR A 134 17.56 2.62 -1.23
C THR A 134 18.26 2.72 -2.59
N ASP A 135 17.84 1.95 -3.60
CA ASP A 135 18.44 1.94 -4.93
C ASP A 135 17.71 2.91 -5.88
N LEU A 136 17.87 4.22 -5.63
CA LEU A 136 17.28 5.26 -6.48
C LEU A 136 17.83 5.21 -7.91
N GLU A 137 19.13 5.03 -8.06
CA GLU A 137 19.81 4.96 -9.34
C GLU A 137 19.30 3.77 -10.17
N GLY A 138 19.13 2.62 -9.52
CA GLY A 138 18.55 1.43 -10.16
C GLY A 138 17.09 1.67 -10.62
N HIS A 139 16.26 2.35 -9.82
CA HIS A 139 14.91 2.72 -10.24
C HIS A 139 14.92 3.65 -11.46
N ILE A 140 15.84 4.63 -11.51
CA ILE A 140 16.02 5.54 -12.66
C ILE A 140 16.43 4.76 -13.90
N GLU A 141 17.39 3.84 -13.77
CA GLU A 141 17.86 2.99 -14.88
C GLU A 141 16.71 2.09 -15.37
N LEU A 142 16.04 1.38 -14.48
CA LEU A 142 14.93 0.51 -14.80
C LEU A 142 13.80 1.27 -15.51
N ARG A 143 13.39 2.44 -14.99
CA ARG A 143 12.34 3.26 -15.60
C ARG A 143 12.66 3.70 -17.02
N LYS A 144 13.93 3.97 -17.33
CA LYS A 144 14.38 4.29 -18.68
C LYS A 144 14.33 3.08 -19.62
N ALA A 145 14.66 1.90 -19.10
CA ALA A 145 14.71 0.67 -19.87
C ALA A 145 13.31 0.12 -20.18
N ILE A 146 12.36 0.21 -19.23
CA ILE A 146 11.01 -0.38 -19.36
C ILE A 146 9.92 0.69 -19.34
N ASN A 147 9.90 1.57 -20.33
CA ASN A 147 8.99 2.72 -20.39
C ASN A 147 7.54 2.37 -20.79
N TRP A 148 7.22 1.12 -21.09
CA TRP A 148 5.90 0.64 -21.51
C TRP A 148 5.06 0.08 -20.35
N VAL A 149 5.63 -0.20 -19.18
CA VAL A 149 4.92 -0.60 -17.98
C VAL A 149 5.17 0.42 -16.88
N PRO A 150 4.12 0.93 -16.21
CA PRO A 150 4.29 1.80 -15.07
C PRO A 150 5.06 1.10 -13.93
N LEU A 151 5.90 1.87 -13.23
CA LEU A 151 6.58 1.44 -12.01
C LEU A 151 5.90 2.05 -10.80
N ALA A 152 5.71 1.23 -9.77
CA ALA A 152 5.17 1.65 -8.48
C ALA A 152 6.17 1.31 -7.36
N THR A 153 6.32 2.16 -6.38
CA THR A 153 7.06 1.88 -5.13
C THR A 153 6.68 2.87 -4.04
N GLY A 154 7.03 2.56 -2.81
CA GLY A 154 6.92 3.53 -1.75
C GLY A 154 6.55 3.01 -0.39
N GLU A 155 6.09 1.77 -0.23
CA GLU A 155 5.63 1.28 1.07
C GLU A 155 6.75 1.35 2.12
N ASP A 156 7.97 0.99 1.76
CA ASP A 156 9.15 1.03 2.63
C ASP A 156 9.93 2.37 2.59
N HIS A 157 9.38 3.39 1.92
CA HIS A 157 9.98 4.72 1.92
C HIS A 157 9.46 5.57 3.08
N HIS A 158 10.36 6.31 3.71
CA HIS A 158 10.04 7.13 4.87
C HIS A 158 10.21 8.62 4.59
N GLY A 159 9.14 9.39 4.87
CA GLY A 159 9.16 10.83 4.78
C GLY A 159 9.18 11.38 3.34
N ARG A 160 8.62 12.57 3.17
CA ARG A 160 8.49 13.24 1.85
C ARG A 160 9.81 13.43 1.09
N TRP A 161 10.95 13.38 1.77
CA TRP A 161 12.25 13.65 1.16
C TRP A 161 12.71 12.54 0.22
N THR A 162 12.40 11.29 0.55
CA THR A 162 12.67 10.13 -0.32
C THR A 162 11.71 10.13 -1.50
N PHE A 163 10.42 10.36 -1.26
CA PHE A 163 9.43 10.49 -2.33
C PHE A 163 9.73 11.64 -3.29
N ARG A 164 10.20 12.77 -2.78
CA ARG A 164 10.65 13.88 -3.61
C ARG A 164 11.74 13.44 -4.60
N GLN A 165 12.72 12.63 -4.16
CA GLN A 165 13.76 12.12 -5.04
C GLN A 165 13.20 11.22 -6.16
N LEU A 166 12.24 10.35 -5.83
CA LEU A 166 11.55 9.52 -6.83
C LEU A 166 10.83 10.39 -7.88
N VAL A 167 10.12 11.42 -7.44
CA VAL A 167 9.34 12.33 -8.29
C VAL A 167 10.24 13.20 -9.15
N GLU A 168 11.26 13.86 -8.58
CA GLU A 168 12.18 14.75 -9.30
C GLU A 168 12.96 14.02 -10.40
N ASN A 169 13.29 12.75 -10.18
CA ASN A 169 13.98 11.91 -11.15
C ASN A 169 13.03 11.14 -12.09
N ARG A 170 11.71 11.28 -11.91
CA ARG A 170 10.69 10.50 -12.62
C ARG A 170 10.99 9.00 -12.60
N ALA A 171 11.41 8.51 -11.43
CA ALA A 171 11.83 7.13 -11.25
C ALA A 171 10.64 6.16 -11.18
N VAL A 172 9.44 6.67 -10.90
CA VAL A 172 8.21 5.89 -10.78
C VAL A 172 6.99 6.63 -11.35
N ASP A 173 5.91 5.90 -11.59
CA ASP A 173 4.63 6.41 -12.10
C ASP A 173 3.54 6.39 -11.01
N VAL A 174 3.73 5.59 -9.95
CA VAL A 174 2.81 5.45 -8.82
C VAL A 174 3.59 5.53 -7.51
N LEU A 175 3.17 6.42 -6.62
CA LEU A 175 3.68 6.50 -5.25
C LEU A 175 2.79 5.68 -4.32
N GLN A 176 3.40 4.83 -3.49
CA GLN A 176 2.67 3.92 -2.60
C GLN A 176 3.10 4.07 -1.12
N PRO A 177 2.99 5.28 -0.52
CA PRO A 177 3.35 5.44 0.88
C PRO A 177 2.47 4.57 1.79
N ASP A 178 3.05 3.88 2.75
CA ASP A 178 2.27 3.31 3.85
C ASP A 178 2.09 4.38 4.95
N LEU A 179 0.84 4.71 5.30
CA LEU A 179 0.55 5.74 6.28
C LEU A 179 1.02 5.37 7.69
N LYS A 180 1.23 4.09 7.98
CA LYS A 180 1.81 3.63 9.26
C LYS A 180 3.33 3.79 9.30
N TRP A 181 3.99 3.91 8.12
CA TRP A 181 5.46 3.87 8.03
C TRP A 181 6.07 5.16 7.51
N CYS A 182 5.38 5.88 6.62
CA CYS A 182 5.94 7.07 5.95
C CYS A 182 6.03 8.33 6.83
N GLY A 183 5.42 8.35 8.02
CA GLY A 183 5.35 9.50 8.92
C GLY A 183 3.92 9.95 9.25
N GLY A 184 2.92 9.08 8.99
CA GLY A 184 1.51 9.31 9.28
C GLY A 184 0.76 10.04 8.17
N LEU A 185 -0.50 10.36 8.45
CA LEU A 185 -1.38 11.06 7.51
C LEU A 185 -0.84 12.45 7.14
N SER A 186 -0.30 13.20 8.11
CA SER A 186 0.29 14.53 7.86
C SER A 186 1.43 14.50 6.86
N GLU A 187 2.21 13.44 6.84
CA GLU A 187 3.31 13.27 5.89
C GLU A 187 2.79 12.74 4.54
N ALA A 188 1.85 11.79 4.56
CA ALA A 188 1.21 11.25 3.36
C ALA A 188 0.53 12.34 2.52
N LEU A 189 -0.14 13.32 3.15
CA LEU A 189 -0.72 14.48 2.45
C LEU A 189 0.34 15.33 1.72
N LYS A 190 1.54 15.46 2.28
CA LYS A 190 2.64 16.18 1.64
C LYS A 190 3.28 15.38 0.52
N ILE A 191 3.37 14.06 0.68
CA ILE A 191 3.82 13.14 -0.37
C ILE A 191 2.84 13.20 -1.54
N TYR A 192 1.54 13.16 -1.27
CA TYR A 192 0.48 13.32 -2.26
C TYR A 192 0.65 14.63 -3.04
N ALA A 193 0.80 15.78 -2.35
CA ALA A 193 0.94 17.07 -3.01
C ALA A 193 2.19 17.16 -3.92
N ILE A 194 3.29 16.49 -3.57
CA ILE A 194 4.50 16.40 -4.41
C ILE A 194 4.21 15.56 -5.67
N GLY A 195 3.54 14.42 -5.52
CA GLY A 195 3.13 13.56 -6.64
C GLY A 195 2.14 14.25 -7.58
N GLU A 196 1.07 14.84 -7.02
CA GLU A 196 0.04 15.56 -7.76
C GLU A 196 0.63 16.68 -8.62
N ALA A 197 1.52 17.50 -8.05
CA ALA A 197 2.20 18.58 -8.77
C ALA A 197 3.06 18.09 -9.95
N ALA A 198 3.47 16.83 -9.95
CA ALA A 198 4.25 16.19 -11.01
C ALA A 198 3.40 15.34 -11.97
N GLY A 199 2.09 15.19 -11.72
CA GLY A 199 1.18 14.33 -12.46
C GLY A 199 1.41 12.82 -12.17
N ILE A 200 1.90 12.50 -10.96
CA ILE A 200 2.12 11.14 -10.49
C ILE A 200 1.04 10.78 -9.48
N ILE A 201 0.32 9.68 -9.72
CA ILE A 201 -0.74 9.23 -8.82
C ILE A 201 -0.17 8.66 -7.52
N THR A 202 -0.96 8.77 -6.45
CA THR A 202 -0.60 8.24 -5.13
C THR A 202 -1.64 7.22 -4.68
N ILE A 203 -1.25 5.97 -4.59
CA ILE A 203 -2.10 4.86 -4.14
C ILE A 203 -1.43 4.24 -2.91
N PRO A 204 -1.80 4.64 -1.69
CA PRO A 204 -1.10 4.15 -0.51
C PRO A 204 -1.19 2.63 -0.35
N HIS A 205 -0.09 2.03 0.10
CA HIS A 205 -0.03 0.63 0.50
C HIS A 205 -1.11 0.34 1.55
N ALA A 206 -1.83 -0.78 1.38
CA ALA A 206 -2.87 -1.26 2.28
C ALA A 206 -3.97 -0.22 2.63
N ALA A 207 -4.27 0.71 1.71
CA ALA A 207 -5.20 1.81 1.97
C ALA A 207 -6.61 1.33 2.35
N ALA A 208 -7.18 0.34 1.66
CA ALA A 208 -8.49 -0.19 1.98
C ALA A 208 -8.49 -1.11 3.22
N ALA A 209 -7.32 -1.62 3.63
CA ALA A 209 -7.15 -2.49 4.79
C ALA A 209 -6.90 -1.70 6.10
N SER A 210 -6.99 -0.37 6.08
CA SER A 210 -6.78 0.45 7.26
C SER A 210 -7.70 1.67 7.29
N PRO A 211 -8.23 2.08 8.46
CA PRO A 211 -9.14 3.22 8.55
C PRO A 211 -8.53 4.51 8.00
N TRP A 212 -7.26 4.81 8.34
CA TRP A 212 -6.56 6.00 7.86
C TRP A 212 -6.33 6.01 6.35
N GLY A 213 -6.02 4.84 5.76
CA GLY A 213 -5.89 4.67 4.32
C GLY A 213 -7.23 4.87 3.59
N GLN A 214 -8.33 4.36 4.16
CA GLN A 214 -9.68 4.56 3.62
C GLN A 214 -10.06 6.04 3.59
N HIS A 215 -9.80 6.78 4.68
CA HIS A 215 -10.03 8.22 4.76
C HIS A 215 -9.16 9.00 3.79
N PHE A 216 -7.91 8.60 3.56
CA PHE A 216 -7.05 9.18 2.55
C PHE A 216 -7.61 8.94 1.13
N ALA A 217 -7.90 7.69 0.78
CA ALA A 217 -8.35 7.32 -0.57
C ALA A 217 -9.67 7.98 -0.99
N ILE A 218 -10.60 8.20 -0.04
CA ILE A 218 -11.87 8.88 -0.33
C ILE A 218 -11.70 10.39 -0.52
N SER A 219 -10.60 10.98 -0.03
CA SER A 219 -10.36 12.41 -0.01
C SER A 219 -9.46 12.90 -1.13
N MET A 220 -8.55 12.06 -1.63
CA MET A 220 -7.52 12.47 -2.58
C MET A 220 -7.93 12.16 -4.02
N PRO A 221 -8.16 13.19 -4.88
CA PRO A 221 -8.57 12.97 -6.28
C PRO A 221 -7.63 12.06 -7.08
N GLU A 222 -6.31 12.26 -6.97
CA GLU A 222 -5.29 11.47 -7.66
C GLU A 222 -4.89 10.19 -6.89
N SER A 223 -5.83 9.65 -6.08
CA SER A 223 -5.76 8.32 -5.48
C SER A 223 -6.92 7.46 -6.00
N PRO A 224 -6.85 6.97 -7.25
CA PRO A 224 -8.00 6.39 -7.95
C PRO A 224 -8.42 5.03 -7.41
N MET A 225 -7.55 4.35 -6.68
CA MET A 225 -7.76 3.01 -6.14
C MET A 225 -7.25 2.91 -4.71
N ALA A 226 -7.73 1.91 -3.98
CA ALA A 226 -7.28 1.57 -2.64
C ALA A 226 -6.91 0.09 -2.55
N GLU A 227 -5.76 -0.22 -2.01
CA GLU A 227 -5.29 -1.60 -1.84
C GLU A 227 -5.99 -2.29 -0.68
N PHE A 228 -6.48 -3.50 -0.91
CA PHE A 228 -6.92 -4.42 0.11
C PHE A 228 -6.07 -5.68 0.09
N TRP A 229 -5.43 -6.00 1.21
CA TRP A 229 -4.71 -7.26 1.35
C TRP A 229 -5.67 -8.36 1.81
N MET A 230 -5.74 -9.47 1.05
CA MET A 230 -6.61 -10.60 1.35
C MET A 230 -6.05 -11.44 2.48
N GLY A 231 -6.76 -11.46 3.59
CA GLY A 231 -6.42 -12.29 4.75
C GLY A 231 -7.46 -13.37 5.04
N SER A 232 -8.51 -13.52 4.19
CA SER A 232 -9.52 -14.55 4.39
C SER A 232 -9.28 -15.77 3.53
N ASP A 233 -9.56 -16.94 4.09
CA ASP A 233 -9.66 -18.18 3.32
C ASP A 233 -11.02 -18.26 2.58
N PRO A 234 -11.13 -19.02 1.48
CA PRO A 234 -12.37 -19.23 0.77
C PRO A 234 -13.54 -19.62 1.69
N GLY A 235 -14.66 -18.91 1.55
CA GLY A 235 -15.87 -19.11 2.35
C GLY A 235 -15.92 -18.34 3.67
N ILE A 236 -14.87 -17.60 4.06
CA ILE A 236 -14.87 -16.75 5.26
C ILE A 236 -15.17 -15.30 4.86
N PRO A 237 -16.31 -14.72 5.23
CA PRO A 237 -16.64 -13.33 4.97
C PRO A 237 -15.60 -12.36 5.53
N LEU A 238 -15.31 -11.26 4.81
CA LEU A 238 -14.31 -10.29 5.23
C LEU A 238 -14.62 -9.64 6.57
N GLU A 239 -15.90 -9.48 6.88
CA GLU A 239 -16.39 -8.88 8.15
C GLU A 239 -15.97 -9.69 9.38
N GLU A 240 -15.78 -11.02 9.24
CA GLU A 240 -15.32 -11.88 10.33
C GLU A 240 -13.84 -11.67 10.66
N LEU A 241 -13.08 -11.10 9.73
CA LEU A 241 -11.64 -10.84 9.88
C LEU A 241 -11.36 -9.39 10.30
N CYS A 242 -12.39 -8.55 10.46
CA CYS A 242 -12.18 -7.15 10.80
C CYS A 242 -11.47 -7.02 12.16
N PRO A 243 -10.18 -6.60 12.18
CA PRO A 243 -9.42 -6.56 13.42
C PRO A 243 -9.78 -5.38 14.32
N ILE A 244 -10.44 -4.37 13.76
CA ILE A 244 -10.74 -3.11 14.45
C ILE A 244 -12.25 -2.85 14.37
N PRO A 245 -12.99 -2.88 15.49
CA PRO A 245 -14.41 -2.54 15.52
C PRO A 245 -14.68 -1.17 14.90
N GLY A 246 -15.72 -1.09 14.08
CA GLY A 246 -16.10 0.12 13.36
C GLY A 246 -15.38 0.33 12.01
N MET A 247 -14.35 -0.43 11.71
CA MET A 247 -13.67 -0.34 10.41
C MET A 247 -14.51 -1.01 9.32
N PRO A 248 -14.93 -0.28 8.26
CA PRO A 248 -15.60 -0.89 7.12
C PRO A 248 -14.68 -1.86 6.36
N MET A 249 -15.28 -2.91 5.79
CA MET A 249 -14.63 -3.84 4.90
C MET A 249 -15.07 -3.58 3.45
N PRO A 250 -14.23 -3.92 2.44
CA PRO A 250 -14.60 -3.79 1.04
C PRO A 250 -15.87 -4.59 0.70
N LYS A 251 -16.72 -4.01 -0.12
CA LYS A 251 -17.92 -4.65 -0.64
C LYS A 251 -18.04 -4.41 -2.14
N ASP A 252 -18.28 -5.48 -2.91
CA ASP A 252 -18.42 -5.43 -4.37
C ASP A 252 -17.24 -4.70 -5.06
N GLY A 253 -16.02 -4.86 -4.53
CA GLY A 253 -14.81 -4.22 -5.04
C GLY A 253 -14.65 -2.73 -4.68
N TYR A 254 -15.39 -2.22 -3.70
CA TYR A 254 -15.32 -0.83 -3.25
C TYR A 254 -15.21 -0.72 -1.74
N ILE A 255 -14.64 0.38 -1.27
CA ILE A 255 -14.61 0.75 0.14
C ILE A 255 -15.21 2.15 0.35
N LYS A 256 -16.01 2.29 1.40
CA LYS A 256 -16.45 3.58 1.93
C LYS A 256 -16.01 3.64 3.40
N PRO A 257 -15.23 4.66 3.82
CA PRO A 257 -14.83 4.80 5.22
C PRO A 257 -16.04 5.06 6.12
N SER A 258 -15.87 4.87 7.43
CA SER A 258 -16.85 5.25 8.43
C SER A 258 -17.11 6.76 8.42
N ASP A 259 -18.37 7.16 8.55
CA ASP A 259 -18.78 8.55 8.73
C ASP A 259 -18.71 8.99 10.22
N ALA A 260 -18.32 8.09 11.14
CA ALA A 260 -18.16 8.41 12.55
C ALA A 260 -16.93 9.31 12.81
N PRO A 261 -16.94 10.10 13.91
CA PRO A 261 -15.85 11.00 14.26
C PRO A 261 -14.48 10.31 14.34
N GLY A 262 -13.42 11.02 13.99
CA GLY A 262 -12.08 10.47 13.89
C GLY A 262 -11.92 9.57 12.67
N PHE A 263 -11.26 8.44 12.84
CA PHE A 263 -11.23 7.37 11.83
C PHE A 263 -12.39 6.38 11.97
N GLY A 264 -13.37 6.64 12.83
CA GLY A 264 -14.52 5.79 13.05
C GLY A 264 -14.20 4.48 13.79
N MET A 265 -13.09 4.45 14.50
CA MET A 265 -12.65 3.27 15.27
C MET A 265 -13.20 3.31 16.70
N GLU A 266 -13.58 2.14 17.19
CA GLU A 266 -13.95 1.91 18.59
C GLU A 266 -12.82 1.12 19.29
N ILE A 267 -11.97 1.84 20.03
CA ILE A 267 -10.94 1.21 20.86
C ILE A 267 -11.54 0.85 22.21
N LYS A 268 -11.59 -0.45 22.52
CA LYS A 268 -12.07 -0.93 23.80
C LYS A 268 -11.02 -0.71 24.88
N GLU A 269 -11.46 -0.22 26.04
CA GLU A 269 -10.57 0.08 27.16
C GLU A 269 -9.77 -1.17 27.63
N GLU A 270 -10.37 -2.35 27.54
CA GLU A 270 -9.75 -3.63 27.87
C GLU A 270 -8.56 -4.02 26.97
N TRP A 271 -8.41 -3.38 25.81
CA TRP A 271 -7.26 -3.58 24.92
C TRP A 271 -6.07 -2.71 25.31
N ILE A 272 -6.27 -1.73 26.20
CA ILE A 272 -5.23 -0.84 26.67
C ILE A 272 -4.53 -1.51 27.85
N ILE A 273 -3.42 -2.17 27.57
CA ILE A 273 -2.57 -2.79 28.60
C ILE A 273 -1.54 -1.75 29.03
N PRO A 274 -1.58 -1.26 30.30
CA PRO A 274 -0.55 -0.35 30.79
C PRO A 274 0.83 -0.99 30.69
N TRP A 275 1.81 -0.23 30.21
CA TRP A 275 3.19 -0.70 30.21
C TRP A 275 3.71 -0.80 31.65
N ASP A 276 4.09 -2.01 32.08
CA ASP A 276 4.75 -2.22 33.36
C ASP A 276 6.27 -2.04 33.21
N HIS A 277 6.77 -0.93 33.74
CA HIS A 277 8.21 -0.63 33.74
C HIS A 277 9.04 -1.63 34.55
N SER A 278 8.44 -2.42 35.46
CA SER A 278 9.15 -3.43 36.25
C SER A 278 9.61 -4.61 35.40
N ASP A 279 8.89 -4.94 34.31
CA ASP A 279 9.26 -6.00 33.39
C ASP A 279 10.47 -5.67 32.48
N ALA A 280 10.74 -4.38 32.25
CA ALA A 280 11.88 -3.96 31.44
C ALA A 280 13.23 -4.32 32.11
N SER A 281 13.28 -4.44 33.43
CA SER A 281 14.49 -4.84 34.18
C SER A 281 14.76 -6.35 34.13
N ASN A 282 13.74 -7.17 33.86
CA ASN A 282 13.85 -8.63 33.85
C ASN A 282 14.14 -9.23 32.46
N ASN A 283 14.04 -8.46 31.39
CA ASN A 283 14.21 -8.95 30.02
C ASN A 283 15.61 -8.73 29.41
N THR A 284 16.59 -8.32 30.21
CA THR A 284 17.98 -8.12 29.75
C THR A 284 18.81 -9.41 29.72
N GLY A 285 18.23 -10.59 29.76
CA GLY A 285 19.00 -11.81 29.94
C GLY A 285 18.48 -13.11 29.36
N LYS A 286 17.70 -13.11 28.29
CA LYS A 286 17.51 -14.36 27.51
C LYS A 286 17.34 -14.05 26.04
N ARG A 287 18.44 -14.13 25.31
CA ARG A 287 18.49 -14.43 23.88
C ARG A 287 18.81 -15.88 23.70
#